data_3adc98b8bc787ba9315b0de84067a115
#
_entry.id   3adc98b8bc787ba9315b0de84067a115
#
_cell.length_a   1.000
_cell.length_b   1.000
_cell.length_c   1.000
_cell.angle_alpha   90.00
_cell.angle_beta   90.00
_cell.angle_gamma   90.00
#
_symmetry.space_group_name_H-M   'P 1'
#
loop_
_entity.id
_entity.type
_entity.pdbx_description
1 polymer ?
#
loop_
_entity_poly.entity_id
_entity_poly.type
_entity_poly.pdbx_seq_one_letter_code
_entity_poly.pdbx_strand_id
1 'polypeptide(L)'
;MTDGTTDATTDGTTDATTDDTAPAEAEAVAPRPPLLKRLVRSRVARAVTAAGLVGVLLGAGTVAWSTDTLPLLSPDPCWDTFDDALATRVFGDRKTVAETQRLQMDPRGRAASYGQCRITSYQEGKKERAVRQLTVRVHRPAGYGERTNGVWPSEFLESDMVPLGAGLPGMVSPTRAWLALPESCTGQPDILSNSTVVDLAMGDAGDSGMAPEYDRKDRAALSEAVVAVTNGVLRELDCSGAYSAPAPDELAALVGWQDAKPDALCGIEGLTVPAAYSHALRRERVGEGGGGGAARTCEAGGTYPPGDLRLMTVVDPGLARIHVRDATFGGTRLSAAKGGPSGFGTIDVTRGVYVAQCQTGDVTFLVEKVKSVSSEKGKGPNLIRALLPKYVEAEAERIGCGPIRLKLPEVLE
;
A
#
# COMPACT_ATOMS: atom_id res chain seq x y z
N MET A 1 -9.81 18.36 44.44
CA MET A 1 -11.16 18.59 44.92
C MET A 1 -12.03 17.61 44.16
N THR A 2 -12.38 16.71 44.81
CA THR A 2 -13.25 15.82 45.56
C THR A 2 -13.31 14.47 44.88
N ASP A 3 -12.72 13.44 45.35
CA ASP A 3 -13.11 12.44 46.38
C ASP A 3 -14.46 11.76 46.08
N GLY A 4 -14.43 10.43 46.05
CA GLY A 4 -15.59 9.56 45.97
C GLY A 4 -15.24 8.07 46.00
N THR A 5 -14.72 7.62 47.14
CA THR A 5 -14.58 6.22 47.57
C THR A 5 -15.96 5.66 47.94
N THR A 6 -16.26 4.39 47.58
CA THR A 6 -17.16 3.56 48.37
C THR A 6 -16.81 2.08 48.28
N ASP A 7 -16.34 1.55 49.40
CA ASP A 7 -16.28 0.15 49.81
C ASP A 7 -17.67 -0.45 49.97
N ALA A 8 -17.79 -1.75 49.72
CA ALA A 8 -18.78 -2.61 50.39
C ALA A 8 -18.29 -4.07 50.46
N THR A 9 -17.79 -4.39 51.61
CA THR A 9 -17.57 -5.73 52.17
C THR A 9 -18.91 -6.37 52.54
N THR A 10 -19.12 -7.64 52.30
CA THR A 10 -20.08 -8.47 53.04
C THR A 10 -19.57 -9.87 53.27
N ASP A 11 -19.21 -10.13 54.50
CA ASP A 11 -19.04 -11.41 55.18
C ASP A 11 -20.36 -12.21 55.23
N GLY A 12 -20.27 -13.52 55.26
CA GLY A 12 -21.39 -14.41 55.50
C GLY A 12 -20.92 -15.83 55.88
N THR A 13 -20.55 -15.96 57.16
CA THR A 13 -20.30 -17.20 57.89
C THR A 13 -21.63 -17.83 58.32
N THR A 14 -21.79 -19.15 58.24
CA THR A 14 -22.60 -20.05 59.11
C THR A 14 -22.34 -21.47 58.66
N ASP A 15 -21.92 -22.32 59.41
CA ASP A 15 -22.14 -22.99 60.68
C ASP A 15 -22.34 -24.48 60.44
N ALA A 16 -21.61 -25.22 61.22
CA ALA A 16 -21.56 -26.68 61.26
C ALA A 16 -22.74 -27.29 62.01
N THR A 17 -23.18 -28.44 61.60
CA THR A 17 -23.88 -29.36 62.49
C THR A 17 -23.41 -30.80 62.22
N THR A 18 -22.76 -31.32 63.19
CA THR A 18 -22.45 -32.74 63.46
C THR A 18 -23.71 -33.46 63.87
N ASP A 19 -23.96 -34.64 63.33
CA ASP A 19 -24.79 -35.63 64.02
C ASP A 19 -24.21 -37.01 63.82
N ASP A 20 -23.95 -37.63 64.97
CA ASP A 20 -23.46 -38.98 65.23
C ASP A 20 -24.59 -40.00 65.13
N THR A 21 -24.43 -41.10 64.40
CA THR A 21 -25.09 -42.34 64.78
C THR A 21 -24.33 -43.56 64.22
N ALA A 22 -23.96 -44.46 65.10
CA ALA A 22 -23.23 -45.68 64.91
C ALA A 22 -24.06 -46.85 64.38
N PRO A 23 -23.52 -48.06 64.29
CA PRO A 23 -23.45 -48.87 63.07
C PRO A 23 -24.50 -50.01 63.05
N ALA A 24 -24.92 -50.43 61.87
CA ALA A 24 -25.69 -51.68 61.64
C ALA A 24 -24.92 -52.55 60.63
N GLU A 25 -24.94 -53.81 61.01
CA GLU A 25 -24.19 -54.95 60.48
C GLU A 25 -24.20 -55.20 59.00
N ALA A 26 -23.11 -55.70 58.52
CA ALA A 26 -22.79 -56.01 57.14
C ALA A 26 -23.43 -57.34 56.72
N GLU A 27 -24.37 -57.29 55.78
CA GLU A 27 -24.74 -58.45 54.95
C GLU A 27 -23.94 -58.47 53.66
N ALA A 28 -23.18 -59.53 53.42
CA ALA A 28 -22.31 -59.71 52.28
C ALA A 28 -23.14 -59.86 50.96
N VAL A 29 -23.29 -58.81 50.21
CA VAL A 29 -23.87 -58.84 48.85
C VAL A 29 -22.76 -59.09 47.84
N ALA A 30 -22.87 -60.13 47.05
CA ALA A 30 -21.96 -60.50 45.96
C ALA A 30 -21.73 -59.33 44.99
N PRO A 31 -20.50 -59.12 44.52
CA PRO A 31 -20.14 -57.93 43.67
C PRO A 31 -20.90 -58.06 42.36
N ARG A 32 -21.80 -57.09 42.12
CA ARG A 32 -22.43 -56.90 40.80
C ARG A 32 -21.40 -56.35 39.84
N PRO A 33 -21.25 -56.91 38.60
CA PRO A 33 -20.32 -56.44 37.64
C PRO A 33 -20.63 -54.97 37.28
N PRO A 34 -19.61 -54.11 37.11
CA PRO A 34 -19.80 -52.69 36.90
C PRO A 34 -20.68 -52.44 35.67
N LEU A 35 -21.72 -51.63 35.84
CA LEU A 35 -22.72 -51.26 34.83
C LEU A 35 -22.09 -50.79 33.49
N LEU A 36 -20.93 -50.22 33.54
CA LEU A 36 -20.12 -49.80 32.37
C LEU A 36 -19.78 -50.98 31.42
N LYS A 37 -19.49 -52.23 31.95
CA LYS A 37 -19.20 -53.39 31.09
C LYS A 37 -20.43 -53.94 30.36
N ARG A 38 -21.66 -53.74 30.88
CA ARG A 38 -22.90 -54.10 30.22
C ARG A 38 -23.31 -53.12 29.12
N LEU A 39 -23.08 -51.82 29.34
CA LEU A 39 -23.34 -50.77 28.34
C LEU A 39 -22.48 -50.94 27.08
N VAL A 40 -21.20 -51.25 27.23
CA VAL A 40 -20.26 -51.40 26.09
C VAL A 40 -20.58 -52.66 25.23
N ARG A 41 -21.29 -53.65 25.76
CA ARG A 41 -21.65 -54.89 25.01
C ARG A 41 -22.99 -54.84 24.28
N SER A 42 -23.84 -53.86 24.54
CA SER A 42 -25.14 -53.78 23.85
C SER A 42 -24.95 -53.15 22.45
N ARG A 43 -25.55 -53.78 21.44
CA ARG A 43 -25.52 -53.24 20.06
C ARG A 43 -26.15 -51.84 19.97
N VAL A 44 -27.17 -51.60 20.79
CA VAL A 44 -27.88 -50.32 20.87
C VAL A 44 -26.97 -49.23 21.48
N ALA A 45 -26.24 -49.53 22.57
CA ALA A 45 -25.31 -48.58 23.16
C ALA A 45 -24.18 -48.19 22.19
N ARG A 46 -23.68 -49.16 21.42
CA ARG A 46 -22.67 -48.87 20.37
C ARG A 46 -23.25 -48.01 19.25
N ALA A 47 -24.47 -48.24 18.82
CA ALA A 47 -25.13 -47.45 17.80
C ALA A 47 -25.41 -46.01 18.28
N VAL A 48 -25.86 -45.84 19.53
CA VAL A 48 -26.06 -44.50 20.12
C VAL A 48 -24.74 -43.76 20.33
N THR A 49 -23.68 -44.45 20.76
CA THR A 49 -22.35 -43.82 20.91
C THR A 49 -21.78 -43.43 19.55
N ALA A 50 -21.91 -44.27 18.52
CA ALA A 50 -21.48 -43.98 17.17
C ALA A 50 -22.26 -42.79 16.56
N ALA A 51 -23.60 -42.79 16.73
CA ALA A 51 -24.43 -41.67 16.26
C ALA A 51 -24.12 -40.36 17.00
N GLY A 52 -23.87 -40.44 18.31
CA GLY A 52 -23.44 -39.28 19.11
C GLY A 52 -22.09 -38.71 18.67
N LEU A 53 -21.09 -39.56 18.41
CA LEU A 53 -19.79 -39.16 17.92
C LEU A 53 -19.87 -38.53 16.50
N VAL A 54 -20.67 -39.14 15.62
CA VAL A 54 -20.92 -38.57 14.28
C VAL A 54 -21.63 -37.21 14.38
N GLY A 55 -22.62 -37.09 15.26
CA GLY A 55 -23.32 -35.83 15.50
C GLY A 55 -22.43 -34.74 16.07
N VAL A 56 -21.53 -35.08 17.02
CA VAL A 56 -20.55 -34.14 17.57
C VAL A 56 -19.53 -33.73 16.51
N LEU A 57 -19.04 -34.67 15.69
CA LEU A 57 -18.09 -34.37 14.61
C LEU A 57 -18.72 -33.51 13.51
N LEU A 58 -19.95 -33.81 13.12
CA LEU A 58 -20.70 -32.98 12.15
C LEU A 58 -21.05 -31.61 12.73
N GLY A 59 -21.50 -31.55 13.99
CA GLY A 59 -21.82 -30.31 14.67
C GLY A 59 -20.58 -29.42 14.90
N ALA A 60 -19.48 -30.00 15.39
CA ALA A 60 -18.23 -29.31 15.57
C ALA A 60 -17.61 -28.87 14.21
N GLY A 61 -17.71 -29.73 13.19
CA GLY A 61 -17.25 -29.42 11.84
C GLY A 61 -18.02 -28.28 11.20
N THR A 62 -19.36 -28.25 11.33
CA THR A 62 -20.19 -27.17 10.79
C THR A 62 -19.96 -25.83 11.54
N VAL A 63 -19.81 -25.86 12.86
CA VAL A 63 -19.48 -24.67 13.64
C VAL A 63 -18.08 -24.19 13.31
N ALA A 64 -17.09 -25.06 13.27
CA ALA A 64 -15.72 -24.71 12.90
C ALA A 64 -15.63 -24.17 11.47
N TRP A 65 -16.42 -24.72 10.54
CA TRP A 65 -16.54 -24.21 9.16
C TRP A 65 -17.20 -22.83 9.12
N SER A 66 -18.28 -22.63 9.87
CA SER A 66 -19.00 -21.34 9.87
C SER A 66 -18.27 -20.21 10.62
N THR A 67 -17.31 -20.55 11.47
CA THR A 67 -16.51 -19.62 12.29
C THR A 67 -15.08 -19.45 11.80
N ASP A 68 -14.71 -20.07 10.66
CA ASP A 68 -13.34 -20.06 10.11
C ASP A 68 -12.25 -20.47 11.13
N THR A 69 -12.61 -21.34 12.08
CA THR A 69 -11.71 -21.75 13.18
C THR A 69 -10.93 -23.04 12.89
N LEU A 70 -11.06 -23.60 11.68
CA LEU A 70 -10.26 -24.76 11.26
C LEU A 70 -8.93 -24.26 10.67
N PRO A 71 -7.79 -24.36 11.38
CA PRO A 71 -6.51 -23.85 10.91
C PRO A 71 -6.00 -24.51 9.62
N LEU A 72 -6.56 -25.68 9.25
CA LEU A 72 -6.20 -26.41 8.03
C LEU A 72 -7.04 -25.99 6.80
N LEU A 73 -8.05 -25.14 6.98
CA LEU A 73 -8.97 -24.69 5.91
C LEU A 73 -9.10 -23.17 5.87
N SER A 74 -8.35 -22.44 6.70
CA SER A 74 -8.31 -20.99 6.63
C SER A 74 -7.58 -20.58 5.35
N PRO A 75 -8.18 -19.76 4.49
CA PRO A 75 -7.49 -19.25 3.32
C PRO A 75 -6.28 -18.42 3.76
N ASP A 76 -5.26 -18.37 2.92
CA ASP A 76 -4.10 -17.54 3.17
C ASP A 76 -4.51 -16.06 3.30
N PRO A 77 -3.79 -15.28 4.11
CA PRO A 77 -4.08 -13.86 4.25
C PRO A 77 -4.07 -13.09 2.93
N CYS A 78 -4.66 -11.90 2.95
CA CYS A 78 -4.66 -10.97 1.81
C CYS A 78 -5.26 -11.60 0.55
N TRP A 79 -6.48 -12.14 0.69
CA TRP A 79 -7.25 -12.72 -0.43
C TRP A 79 -6.58 -13.96 -1.04
N ASP A 80 -6.19 -14.88 -0.16
CA ASP A 80 -5.58 -16.16 -0.52
C ASP A 80 -4.29 -16.04 -1.36
N THR A 81 -3.39 -15.15 -0.93
CA THR A 81 -2.16 -14.86 -1.68
C THR A 81 -0.89 -14.75 -0.85
N PHE A 82 -1.01 -14.54 0.44
CA PHE A 82 0.14 -14.30 1.30
C PHE A 82 0.46 -15.53 2.13
N ASP A 83 0.99 -16.57 1.46
CA ASP A 83 1.39 -17.83 2.06
C ASP A 83 2.61 -17.69 2.99
N ASP A 84 2.94 -18.76 3.71
CA ASP A 84 4.08 -18.78 4.63
C ASP A 84 5.41 -18.52 3.92
N ALA A 85 5.54 -18.95 2.66
CA ALA A 85 6.76 -18.74 1.88
C ALA A 85 6.95 -17.27 1.53
N LEU A 86 5.90 -16.58 1.12
CA LEU A 86 5.92 -15.14 0.87
C LEU A 86 6.10 -14.35 2.16
N ALA A 87 5.44 -14.77 3.25
CA ALA A 87 5.63 -14.18 4.58
C ALA A 87 7.10 -14.26 5.02
N THR A 88 7.75 -15.41 4.84
CA THR A 88 9.17 -15.59 5.16
C THR A 88 10.08 -14.69 4.30
N ARG A 89 9.78 -14.50 3.01
CA ARG A 89 10.55 -13.60 2.15
C ARG A 89 10.43 -12.13 2.58
N VAL A 90 9.25 -11.70 2.99
CA VAL A 90 8.97 -10.31 3.38
C VAL A 90 9.41 -10.01 4.81
N PHE A 91 9.21 -10.93 5.74
CA PHE A 91 9.43 -10.68 7.18
C PHE A 91 10.59 -11.51 7.77
N GLY A 92 11.16 -12.45 7.03
CA GLY A 92 12.05 -13.47 7.57
C GLY A 92 11.27 -14.50 8.41
N ASP A 93 11.99 -15.30 9.22
CA ASP A 93 11.40 -16.35 10.07
C ASP A 93 10.67 -15.78 11.30
N ARG A 94 9.87 -14.73 11.12
CA ARG A 94 9.12 -14.11 12.22
C ARG A 94 7.68 -14.60 12.23
N LYS A 95 7.14 -14.75 13.43
CA LYS A 95 5.69 -14.97 13.59
C LYS A 95 4.93 -13.79 13.02
N THR A 96 3.95 -14.06 12.18
CA THR A 96 3.08 -13.04 11.60
C THR A 96 1.63 -13.23 12.04
N VAL A 97 0.90 -12.13 12.12
CA VAL A 97 -0.56 -12.11 12.34
C VAL A 97 -1.16 -11.22 11.27
N ALA A 98 -2.19 -11.71 10.62
CA ALA A 98 -2.85 -11.01 9.52
C ALA A 98 -4.31 -10.69 9.83
N GLU A 99 -4.75 -9.53 9.35
CA GLU A 99 -6.13 -9.06 9.38
C GLU A 99 -6.54 -8.73 7.95
N THR A 100 -7.46 -9.47 7.37
CA THR A 100 -7.93 -9.28 5.99
C THR A 100 -9.38 -8.80 5.99
N GLN A 101 -9.64 -7.67 5.35
CA GLN A 101 -10.99 -7.18 5.07
C GLN A 101 -11.47 -7.79 3.75
N ARG A 102 -12.76 -8.10 3.65
CA ARG A 102 -13.37 -8.50 2.38
C ARG A 102 -13.28 -7.36 1.37
N LEU A 103 -12.97 -7.68 0.12
CA LEU A 103 -13.06 -6.71 -0.96
C LEU A 103 -14.54 -6.32 -1.18
N GLN A 104 -14.78 -5.03 -1.18
CA GLN A 104 -16.11 -4.47 -1.41
C GLN A 104 -16.05 -3.59 -2.65
N MET A 105 -16.45 -4.14 -3.78
CA MET A 105 -16.63 -3.32 -5.00
C MET A 105 -17.85 -2.43 -4.81
N ASP A 106 -17.66 -1.13 -4.93
CA ASP A 106 -18.78 -0.20 -5.08
C ASP A 106 -19.31 -0.31 -6.52
N PRO A 107 -20.52 -0.87 -6.73
CA PRO A 107 -21.09 -1.01 -8.08
C PRO A 107 -21.31 0.33 -8.79
N ARG A 108 -21.26 1.45 -8.06
CA ARG A 108 -21.34 2.81 -8.63
C ARG A 108 -19.97 3.45 -8.86
N GLY A 109 -18.89 2.72 -8.55
CA GLY A 109 -17.54 3.18 -8.78
C GLY A 109 -17.10 4.42 -7.97
N ARG A 110 -17.79 4.74 -6.88
CA ARG A 110 -17.54 5.94 -6.06
C ARG A 110 -16.63 5.70 -4.86
N ALA A 111 -16.48 4.44 -4.44
CA ALA A 111 -15.63 4.13 -3.30
C ALA A 111 -14.16 4.37 -3.64
N ALA A 112 -13.46 5.10 -2.78
CA ALA A 112 -12.02 5.33 -2.90
C ALA A 112 -11.20 4.11 -2.44
N SER A 113 -11.80 3.20 -1.66
CA SER A 113 -11.13 2.01 -1.12
C SER A 113 -12.03 0.81 -1.25
N TYR A 114 -11.47 -0.30 -1.71
CA TYR A 114 -12.18 -1.57 -1.89
C TYR A 114 -11.85 -2.59 -0.81
N GLY A 115 -10.72 -2.48 -0.15
CA GLY A 115 -10.33 -3.36 0.93
C GLY A 115 -8.91 -3.14 1.42
N GLN A 116 -8.64 -3.69 2.59
CA GLN A 116 -7.34 -3.62 3.23
C GLN A 116 -6.97 -4.97 3.83
N CYS A 117 -5.70 -5.33 3.73
CA CYS A 117 -5.10 -6.40 4.49
C CYS A 117 -3.90 -5.84 5.27
N ARG A 118 -3.73 -6.29 6.51
CA ARG A 118 -2.62 -5.88 7.36
C ARG A 118 -1.93 -7.11 7.90
N ILE A 119 -0.61 -7.17 7.77
CA ILE A 119 0.21 -8.25 8.31
C ILE A 119 1.22 -7.63 9.26
N THR A 120 1.23 -8.07 10.50
CA THR A 120 2.16 -7.61 11.54
C THR A 120 3.09 -8.72 11.92
N SER A 121 4.39 -8.47 11.89
CA SER A 121 5.42 -9.41 12.35
C SER A 121 5.86 -9.10 13.78
N TYR A 122 6.17 -10.15 14.53
CA TYR A 122 6.52 -10.07 15.95
C TYR A 122 7.91 -10.64 16.20
N GLN A 123 8.63 -10.00 17.12
CA GLN A 123 9.88 -10.53 17.62
C GLN A 123 9.57 -11.61 18.66
N GLU A 124 10.23 -12.77 18.57
CA GLU A 124 10.14 -13.81 19.59
C GLU A 124 10.78 -13.32 20.90
N GLY A 125 10.11 -13.60 22.02
CA GLY A 125 10.61 -13.23 23.35
C GLY A 125 9.53 -13.34 24.43
N LYS A 126 9.90 -12.99 25.68
CA LYS A 126 8.98 -13.01 26.84
C LYS A 126 7.77 -12.08 26.70
N LYS A 127 7.85 -11.08 25.83
CA LYS A 127 6.74 -10.22 25.40
C LYS A 127 6.79 -10.13 23.88
N GLU A 128 5.74 -10.57 23.21
CA GLU A 128 5.58 -10.38 21.76
C GLU A 128 5.58 -8.87 21.46
N ARG A 129 6.61 -8.42 20.76
CA ARG A 129 6.70 -7.02 20.31
C ARG A 129 6.52 -6.97 18.81
N ALA A 130 5.57 -6.18 18.37
CA ALA A 130 5.42 -5.87 16.95
C ALA A 130 6.67 -5.14 16.43
N VAL A 131 7.21 -5.59 15.29
CA VAL A 131 8.45 -5.08 14.70
C VAL A 131 8.21 -4.40 13.38
N ARG A 132 7.57 -5.12 12.44
CA ARG A 132 7.24 -4.60 11.10
C ARG A 132 5.77 -4.84 10.79
N GLN A 133 5.20 -3.96 9.99
CA GLN A 133 3.84 -4.07 9.52
C GLN A 133 3.80 -3.83 8.02
N LEU A 134 3.21 -4.76 7.29
CA LEU A 134 2.83 -4.58 5.90
C LEU A 134 1.34 -4.23 5.84
N THR A 135 1.02 -3.10 5.23
CA THR A 135 -0.36 -2.72 4.93
C THR A 135 -0.57 -2.83 3.43
N VAL A 136 -1.53 -3.63 3.05
CA VAL A 136 -2.00 -3.78 1.66
C VAL A 136 -3.32 -3.05 1.52
N ARG A 137 -3.47 -2.25 0.49
CA ARG A 137 -4.73 -1.56 0.16
C ARG A 137 -5.08 -1.77 -1.30
N VAL A 138 -6.35 -1.98 -1.56
CA VAL A 138 -6.92 -1.92 -2.91
C VAL A 138 -7.75 -0.65 -2.99
N HIS A 139 -7.30 0.33 -3.73
CA HIS A 139 -7.94 1.65 -3.72
C HIS A 139 -7.71 2.41 -5.03
N ARG A 140 -8.49 3.47 -5.23
CA ARG A 140 -8.24 4.48 -6.25
C ARG A 140 -7.39 5.59 -5.68
N PRO A 141 -6.21 5.87 -6.25
CA PRO A 141 -5.40 7.00 -5.81
C PRO A 141 -6.17 8.30 -5.99
N ALA A 142 -6.24 9.09 -4.94
CA ALA A 142 -6.86 10.40 -5.01
C ALA A 142 -5.85 11.42 -5.58
N GLY A 143 -6.31 12.28 -6.46
CA GLY A 143 -5.55 13.44 -6.90
C GLY A 143 -5.31 14.44 -5.75
N TYR A 144 -4.41 15.37 -5.98
CA TYR A 144 -3.96 16.36 -4.98
C TYR A 144 -5.08 17.23 -4.36
N GLY A 145 -6.22 17.37 -5.05
CA GLY A 145 -7.34 18.21 -4.61
C GLY A 145 -8.25 17.61 -3.55
N GLU A 146 -8.11 16.33 -3.19
CA GLU A 146 -8.89 15.72 -2.13
C GLU A 146 -8.16 15.85 -0.79
N ARG A 147 -8.69 16.69 0.09
CA ARG A 147 -8.11 17.06 1.40
C ARG A 147 -7.78 15.89 2.32
N THR A 148 -8.27 14.70 2.05
CA THR A 148 -8.10 13.52 2.88
C THR A 148 -6.94 12.62 2.49
N ASN A 149 -6.40 12.73 1.25
CA ASN A 149 -5.42 11.77 0.74
C ASN A 149 -4.39 12.40 -0.22
N GLY A 150 -3.93 13.62 0.03
CA GLY A 150 -2.92 14.33 -0.77
C GLY A 150 -1.56 13.64 -0.88
N VAL A 151 -1.55 12.32 -0.76
CA VAL A 151 -0.39 11.48 -0.56
C VAL A 151 0.04 10.78 -1.84
N TRP A 152 -0.86 10.68 -2.85
CA TRP A 152 -0.57 9.89 -4.04
C TRP A 152 0.75 10.25 -4.73
N PRO A 153 1.00 11.48 -5.17
CA PRO A 153 2.27 11.77 -5.82
C PRO A 153 3.47 11.65 -4.89
N SER A 154 3.30 11.98 -3.61
CA SER A 154 4.39 12.00 -2.64
C SER A 154 4.76 10.62 -2.11
N GLU A 155 3.84 9.67 -2.09
CA GLU A 155 4.11 8.32 -1.59
C GLU A 155 4.36 7.31 -2.71
N PHE A 156 3.72 7.46 -3.87
CA PHE A 156 3.72 6.46 -4.92
C PHE A 156 4.70 6.74 -6.04
N LEU A 157 5.20 7.98 -6.14
CA LEU A 157 6.11 8.41 -7.20
C LEU A 157 7.36 9.06 -6.61
N GLU A 158 7.85 8.55 -5.49
CA GLU A 158 9.12 8.99 -4.91
C GLU A 158 10.31 8.54 -5.78
N SER A 159 11.42 9.25 -5.70
CA SER A 159 12.60 8.98 -6.51
C SER A 159 13.37 7.71 -6.12
N ASP A 160 12.99 7.06 -5.01
CA ASP A 160 13.50 5.73 -4.64
C ASP A 160 12.66 4.58 -5.21
N MET A 161 11.60 4.88 -5.92
CA MET A 161 10.82 3.89 -6.65
C MET A 161 11.42 3.61 -8.02
N VAL A 162 11.47 2.32 -8.34
CA VAL A 162 11.85 1.83 -9.67
C VAL A 162 10.68 1.05 -10.28
N PRO A 163 10.57 0.98 -11.61
CA PRO A 163 9.59 0.15 -12.27
C PRO A 163 9.69 -1.32 -11.82
N LEU A 164 8.56 -1.99 -11.74
CA LEU A 164 8.52 -3.43 -11.45
C LEU A 164 9.19 -4.27 -12.56
N GLY A 165 9.35 -3.73 -13.76
CA GLY A 165 9.86 -4.49 -14.91
C GLY A 165 8.78 -5.28 -15.63
N ALA A 166 9.16 -6.08 -16.62
CA ALA A 166 8.28 -6.95 -17.42
C ALA A 166 7.02 -6.24 -18.01
N GLY A 167 7.08 -4.92 -18.22
CA GLY A 167 5.94 -4.12 -18.71
C GLY A 167 4.79 -3.96 -17.70
N LEU A 168 5.01 -4.29 -16.43
CA LEU A 168 3.99 -4.13 -15.39
C LEU A 168 3.73 -2.65 -15.08
N PRO A 169 2.45 -2.21 -15.00
CA PRO A 169 2.09 -0.84 -14.69
C PRO A 169 2.21 -0.56 -13.19
N GLY A 170 3.41 -0.65 -12.65
CA GLY A 170 3.67 -0.50 -11.23
C GLY A 170 5.12 -0.17 -10.90
N MET A 171 5.37 0.17 -9.66
CA MET A 171 6.69 0.54 -9.14
C MET A 171 6.96 -0.08 -7.77
N VAL A 172 8.22 -0.16 -7.39
CA VAL A 172 8.67 -0.69 -6.10
C VAL A 172 9.82 0.13 -5.53
N SER A 173 9.77 0.38 -4.22
CA SER A 173 10.86 0.88 -3.39
C SER A 173 11.17 -0.15 -2.27
N PRO A 174 12.17 0.08 -1.43
CA PRO A 174 12.42 -0.80 -0.28
C PRO A 174 11.27 -0.87 0.73
N THR A 175 10.39 0.11 0.74
CA THR A 175 9.31 0.23 1.72
C THR A 175 7.91 0.20 1.12
N ARG A 176 7.80 0.30 -0.20
CA ARG A 176 6.51 0.38 -0.88
C ARG A 176 6.54 -0.31 -2.23
N ALA A 177 5.43 -0.94 -2.60
CA ALA A 177 5.21 -1.42 -3.95
C ALA A 177 3.75 -1.14 -4.34
N TRP A 178 3.50 -0.86 -5.61
CA TRP A 178 2.15 -0.73 -6.12
C TRP A 178 2.04 -1.23 -7.56
N LEU A 179 0.86 -1.72 -7.92
CA LEU A 179 0.56 -2.24 -9.24
C LEU A 179 -0.88 -1.85 -9.61
N ALA A 180 -1.05 -1.24 -10.78
CA ALA A 180 -2.38 -0.88 -11.28
C ALA A 180 -3.13 -2.12 -11.75
N LEU A 181 -4.43 -2.19 -11.44
CA LEU A 181 -5.33 -3.19 -11.99
C LEU A 181 -5.68 -2.85 -13.44
N PRO A 182 -5.88 -3.87 -14.30
CA PRO A 182 -6.24 -3.62 -15.69
C PRO A 182 -7.63 -2.97 -15.80
N GLU A 183 -7.79 -2.09 -16.77
CA GLU A 183 -9.07 -1.39 -17.05
C GLU A 183 -10.21 -2.38 -17.35
N SER A 184 -9.91 -3.53 -17.92
CA SER A 184 -10.88 -4.61 -18.14
C SER A 184 -11.52 -5.14 -16.85
N CYS A 185 -10.84 -4.96 -15.72
CA CYS A 185 -11.30 -5.37 -14.40
C CYS A 185 -12.08 -4.26 -13.68
N THR A 186 -11.60 -3.04 -13.72
CA THR A 186 -12.11 -1.93 -12.91
C THR A 186 -12.92 -0.90 -13.70
N GLY A 187 -13.06 -1.09 -15.00
CA GLY A 187 -13.63 -0.13 -15.92
C GLY A 187 -12.62 0.96 -16.33
N GLN A 188 -12.94 1.67 -17.40
CA GLN A 188 -12.08 2.75 -17.84
C GLN A 188 -12.10 3.91 -16.85
N PRO A 189 -10.93 4.45 -16.51
CA PRO A 189 -10.87 5.68 -15.73
C PRO A 189 -11.54 6.83 -16.50
N ASP A 190 -12.30 7.63 -15.79
CA ASP A 190 -12.91 8.84 -16.33
C ASP A 190 -12.46 10.08 -15.54
N ILE A 191 -13.02 11.22 -15.84
CA ILE A 191 -12.71 12.50 -15.17
C ILE A 191 -12.99 12.47 -13.64
N LEU A 192 -13.81 11.53 -13.20
CA LEU A 192 -14.23 11.36 -11.81
C LEU A 192 -13.68 10.07 -11.17
N SER A 193 -13.14 9.17 -11.98
CA SER A 193 -12.64 7.87 -11.54
C SER A 193 -11.21 7.60 -12.04
N ASN A 194 -10.32 7.31 -11.12
CA ASN A 194 -8.92 6.99 -11.41
C ASN A 194 -8.72 5.49 -11.54
N SER A 195 -7.57 5.07 -12.06
CA SER A 195 -7.15 3.67 -12.03
C SER A 195 -7.16 3.12 -10.61
N THR A 196 -7.58 1.88 -10.45
CA THR A 196 -7.46 1.18 -9.17
C THR A 196 -6.07 0.57 -9.06
N VAL A 197 -5.46 0.70 -7.90
CA VAL A 197 -4.14 0.12 -7.61
C VAL A 197 -4.22 -0.81 -6.41
N VAL A 198 -3.36 -1.81 -6.41
CA VAL A 198 -2.96 -2.56 -5.21
C VAL A 198 -1.68 -1.91 -4.70
N ASP A 199 -1.71 -1.42 -3.47
CA ASP A 199 -0.61 -0.72 -2.82
C ASP A 199 -0.17 -1.48 -1.57
N LEU A 200 1.12 -1.72 -1.46
CA LEU A 200 1.79 -2.32 -0.32
C LEU A 200 2.69 -1.27 0.33
N ALA A 201 2.48 -1.04 1.62
CA ALA A 201 3.34 -0.16 2.41
C ALA A 201 3.92 -0.91 3.61
N MET A 202 5.25 -0.98 3.67
CA MET A 202 6.00 -1.53 4.80
C MET A 202 6.33 -0.40 5.77
N GLY A 203 6.00 -0.60 7.05
CA GLY A 203 6.32 0.34 8.12
C GLY A 203 6.78 -0.37 9.38
N ASP A 204 7.29 0.41 10.32
CA ASP A 204 7.57 -0.07 11.66
C ASP A 204 6.28 -0.21 12.45
N ALA A 205 6.11 -1.33 13.15
CA ALA A 205 4.93 -1.56 14.00
C ALA A 205 5.08 -0.95 15.41
N GLY A 206 6.14 -0.19 15.67
CA GLY A 206 6.44 0.42 16.96
C GLY A 206 7.18 1.76 16.83
N ASP A 207 7.25 2.51 17.94
CA ASP A 207 7.85 3.85 18.08
C ASP A 207 9.38 3.95 17.88
N SER A 208 9.98 3.04 17.13
CA SER A 208 11.41 3.14 16.83
C SER A 208 11.61 4.19 15.73
N GLY A 209 11.88 5.43 16.13
CA GLY A 209 12.12 6.56 15.22
C GLY A 209 13.38 6.47 14.34
N MET A 210 13.88 5.28 14.09
CA MET A 210 14.92 5.00 13.11
C MET A 210 14.32 4.12 12.02
N ALA A 211 14.23 4.66 10.81
CA ALA A 211 13.89 3.86 9.63
C ALA A 211 14.92 2.71 9.51
N PRO A 212 14.48 1.45 9.46
CA PRO A 212 15.38 0.34 9.23
C PRO A 212 16.09 0.52 7.88
N GLU A 213 17.33 0.09 7.81
CA GLU A 213 18.06 0.04 6.55
C GLU A 213 17.41 -1.04 5.67
N TYR A 214 16.66 -0.59 4.65
CA TYR A 214 16.02 -1.47 3.68
C TYR A 214 16.98 -1.71 2.51
N ASP A 215 17.13 -2.95 2.10
CA ASP A 215 18.05 -3.37 1.06
C ASP A 215 17.35 -3.80 -0.26
N ARG A 216 18.16 -4.27 -1.22
CA ARG A 216 17.68 -4.81 -2.50
C ARG A 216 16.76 -6.02 -2.32
N LYS A 217 16.95 -6.82 -1.26
CA LYS A 217 16.12 -8.01 -1.00
C LYS A 217 14.72 -7.63 -0.60
N ASP A 218 14.57 -6.54 0.18
CA ASP A 218 13.24 -6.03 0.56
C ASP A 218 12.45 -5.61 -0.69
N ARG A 219 13.09 -4.97 -1.68
CA ARG A 219 12.43 -4.61 -2.95
C ARG A 219 11.99 -5.85 -3.75
N ALA A 220 12.84 -6.85 -3.86
CA ALA A 220 12.50 -8.09 -4.57
C ALA A 220 11.32 -8.80 -3.89
N ALA A 221 11.32 -8.89 -2.56
CA ALA A 221 10.22 -9.47 -1.80
C ALA A 221 8.92 -8.68 -1.96
N LEU A 222 8.98 -7.34 -1.94
CA LEU A 222 7.80 -6.50 -2.14
C LEU A 222 7.30 -6.56 -3.58
N SER A 223 8.17 -6.66 -4.59
CA SER A 223 7.75 -6.82 -5.99
C SER A 223 6.99 -8.13 -6.21
N GLU A 224 7.47 -9.22 -5.64
CA GLU A 224 6.78 -10.51 -5.67
C GLU A 224 5.44 -10.44 -4.91
N ALA A 225 5.44 -9.82 -3.71
CA ALA A 225 4.26 -9.67 -2.90
C ALA A 225 3.17 -8.85 -3.60
N VAL A 226 3.51 -7.73 -4.23
CA VAL A 226 2.50 -6.91 -4.91
C VAL A 226 1.88 -7.64 -6.10
N VAL A 227 2.66 -8.42 -6.84
CA VAL A 227 2.13 -9.23 -7.95
C VAL A 227 1.25 -10.36 -7.45
N ALA A 228 1.69 -11.09 -6.41
CA ALA A 228 0.90 -12.17 -5.81
C ALA A 228 -0.46 -11.66 -5.30
N VAL A 229 -0.43 -10.58 -4.53
CA VAL A 229 -1.65 -9.95 -3.99
C VAL A 229 -2.54 -9.42 -5.11
N THR A 230 -1.97 -8.76 -6.12
CA THR A 230 -2.74 -8.28 -7.27
C THR A 230 -3.45 -9.43 -7.98
N ASN A 231 -2.79 -10.55 -8.17
CA ASN A 231 -3.41 -11.75 -8.77
C ASN A 231 -4.54 -12.31 -7.89
N GLY A 232 -4.41 -12.25 -6.57
CA GLY A 232 -5.49 -12.60 -5.64
C GLY A 232 -6.68 -11.68 -5.78
N VAL A 233 -6.42 -10.39 -5.82
CA VAL A 233 -7.47 -9.37 -6.04
C VAL A 233 -8.18 -9.58 -7.37
N LEU A 234 -7.45 -9.88 -8.45
CA LEU A 234 -8.06 -10.20 -9.75
C LEU A 234 -8.98 -11.42 -9.67
N ARG A 235 -8.56 -12.47 -8.97
CA ARG A 235 -9.42 -13.67 -8.76
C ARG A 235 -10.66 -13.34 -7.94
N GLU A 236 -10.51 -12.61 -6.83
CA GLU A 236 -11.62 -12.22 -5.96
C GLU A 236 -12.65 -11.32 -6.66
N LEU A 237 -12.20 -10.57 -7.67
CA LEU A 237 -13.04 -9.70 -8.49
C LEU A 237 -13.55 -10.37 -9.77
N ASP A 238 -13.36 -11.68 -9.94
CA ASP A 238 -13.70 -12.44 -11.16
C ASP A 238 -13.09 -11.84 -12.44
N CYS A 239 -11.92 -11.22 -12.34
CA CYS A 239 -11.22 -10.62 -13.47
C CYS A 239 -10.35 -11.65 -14.18
N SER A 240 -10.34 -11.59 -15.51
CA SER A 240 -9.46 -12.43 -16.32
C SER A 240 -8.02 -11.90 -16.34
N GLY A 241 -7.07 -12.82 -16.40
CA GLY A 241 -5.65 -12.52 -16.49
C GLY A 241 -4.90 -12.71 -15.18
N ALA A 242 -3.57 -12.74 -15.28
CA ALA A 242 -2.66 -12.78 -14.16
C ALA A 242 -1.35 -12.12 -14.58
N TYR A 243 -0.66 -11.53 -13.62
CA TYR A 243 0.67 -10.97 -13.80
C TYR A 243 1.74 -11.99 -13.39
N SER A 244 2.88 -11.99 -14.07
CA SER A 244 4.06 -12.73 -13.65
C SER A 244 4.96 -11.83 -12.81
N ALA A 245 5.46 -12.33 -11.69
CA ALA A 245 6.43 -11.58 -10.90
C ALA A 245 7.72 -11.40 -11.71
N PRO A 246 8.31 -10.18 -11.70
CA PRO A 246 9.59 -9.95 -12.36
C PRO A 246 10.70 -10.72 -11.64
N ALA A 247 11.71 -11.13 -12.40
CA ALA A 247 12.90 -11.71 -11.79
C ALA A 247 13.65 -10.61 -10.98
N PRO A 248 14.32 -10.97 -9.87
CA PRO A 248 15.01 -9.98 -9.02
C PRO A 248 16.11 -9.18 -9.74
N ASP A 249 16.67 -9.71 -10.82
CA ASP A 249 17.67 -9.07 -11.67
C ASP A 249 17.06 -8.11 -12.71
N GLU A 250 15.77 -8.22 -12.99
CA GLU A 250 15.02 -7.30 -13.85
C GLU A 250 14.70 -5.96 -13.14
N LEU A 251 14.76 -5.94 -11.81
CA LEU A 251 14.54 -4.70 -11.05
C LEU A 251 15.70 -3.72 -11.25
N ALA A 252 15.40 -2.53 -11.76
CA ALA A 252 16.38 -1.49 -11.93
C ALA A 252 17.13 -1.18 -10.61
N ALA A 253 18.40 -0.83 -10.71
CA ALA A 253 19.16 -0.40 -9.55
C ALA A 253 18.62 0.92 -9.01
N LEU A 254 18.61 1.07 -7.68
CA LEU A 254 18.35 2.39 -7.07
C LEU A 254 19.53 3.32 -7.33
N VAL A 255 19.24 4.48 -7.84
CA VAL A 255 20.22 5.56 -7.95
C VAL A 255 20.29 6.29 -6.61
N GLY A 256 21.50 6.42 -6.07
CA GLY A 256 21.72 7.19 -4.84
C GLY A 256 21.57 8.69 -5.08
N TRP A 257 21.49 9.46 -4.00
CA TRP A 257 21.57 10.91 -4.06
C TRP A 257 22.95 11.36 -4.56
N GLN A 258 22.95 12.18 -5.60
CA GLN A 258 24.13 12.76 -6.21
C GLN A 258 24.08 14.29 -6.15
N ASP A 259 25.21 14.95 -6.43
CA ASP A 259 25.24 16.40 -6.53
C ASP A 259 24.47 16.83 -7.78
N ALA A 260 23.55 17.77 -7.60
CA ALA A 260 22.76 18.33 -8.69
C ALA A 260 23.63 19.19 -9.60
N LYS A 261 23.45 19.04 -10.90
CA LYS A 261 24.10 19.91 -11.90
C LYS A 261 23.20 21.11 -12.13
N PRO A 262 23.68 22.35 -11.86
CA PRO A 262 22.84 23.55 -11.94
C PRO A 262 22.26 23.83 -13.33
N ASP A 263 22.91 23.36 -14.39
CA ASP A 263 22.54 23.52 -15.81
C ASP A 263 21.89 22.27 -16.42
N ALA A 264 21.82 21.17 -15.64
CA ALA A 264 21.27 19.89 -16.08
C ALA A 264 20.53 19.16 -14.95
N LEU A 265 19.63 19.87 -14.26
CA LEU A 265 18.82 19.29 -13.18
C LEU A 265 18.08 18.04 -13.65
N CYS A 266 18.10 17.00 -12.82
CA CYS A 266 17.51 15.70 -13.15
C CYS A 266 18.13 15.01 -14.39
N GLY A 267 19.38 15.35 -14.72
CA GLY A 267 20.04 14.86 -15.93
C GLY A 267 19.46 15.44 -17.24
N ILE A 268 18.62 16.44 -17.17
CA ILE A 268 18.00 17.09 -18.33
C ILE A 268 18.86 18.30 -18.75
N GLU A 269 19.54 18.19 -19.88
CA GLU A 269 20.41 19.24 -20.41
C GLU A 269 19.60 20.52 -20.67
N GLY A 270 20.13 21.64 -20.17
CA GLY A 270 19.50 22.94 -20.24
C GLY A 270 18.33 23.19 -19.30
N LEU A 271 18.00 22.23 -18.44
CA LEU A 271 17.08 22.45 -17.31
C LEU A 271 17.87 23.14 -16.18
N THR A 272 17.93 24.45 -16.24
CA THR A 272 18.78 25.26 -15.37
C THR A 272 18.06 25.66 -14.09
N VAL A 273 18.69 25.37 -12.95
CA VAL A 273 18.21 25.87 -11.64
C VAL A 273 18.49 27.39 -11.57
N PRO A 274 17.46 28.21 -11.31
CA PRO A 274 17.71 29.64 -11.12
C PRO A 274 18.70 29.91 -9.97
N ALA A 275 19.66 30.77 -10.16
CA ALA A 275 20.74 31.01 -9.20
C ALA A 275 20.28 31.29 -7.78
N ALA A 276 19.11 31.92 -7.61
CA ALA A 276 18.50 32.16 -6.31
C ALA A 276 18.11 30.85 -5.53
N TYR A 277 18.10 29.70 -6.18
CA TYR A 277 17.74 28.41 -5.58
C TYR A 277 18.89 27.40 -5.59
N SER A 278 20.05 27.73 -6.13
CA SER A 278 21.19 26.82 -6.24
C SER A 278 21.67 26.27 -4.88
N HIS A 279 21.54 27.07 -3.82
CA HIS A 279 21.89 26.67 -2.46
C HIS A 279 20.88 25.64 -1.86
N ALA A 280 19.62 25.67 -2.30
CA ALA A 280 18.54 24.82 -1.80
C ALA A 280 18.39 23.51 -2.62
N LEU A 281 18.86 23.48 -3.86
CA LEU A 281 18.73 22.33 -4.77
C LEU A 281 20.12 21.80 -5.16
N ARG A 282 20.90 21.39 -4.16
CA ARG A 282 22.29 20.93 -4.35
C ARG A 282 22.43 19.45 -4.63
N ARG A 283 21.43 18.67 -4.27
CA ARG A 283 21.42 17.22 -4.47
C ARG A 283 20.20 16.80 -5.21
N GLU A 284 20.35 15.78 -6.05
CA GLU A 284 19.26 15.19 -6.81
C GLU A 284 19.33 13.68 -6.76
N ARG A 285 18.17 13.05 -6.95
CA ARG A 285 18.02 11.62 -7.18
C ARG A 285 17.01 11.42 -8.30
N VAL A 286 17.41 10.69 -9.32
CA VAL A 286 16.56 10.37 -10.45
C VAL A 286 16.13 8.91 -10.32
N GLY A 287 14.86 8.67 -10.15
CA GLY A 287 14.23 7.36 -10.30
C GLY A 287 14.05 7.11 -11.78
N GLU A 288 15.02 6.47 -12.42
CA GLU A 288 14.90 6.09 -13.82
C GLU A 288 13.92 4.92 -13.97
N GLY A 289 12.78 5.21 -14.57
CA GLY A 289 11.99 4.17 -15.20
C GLY A 289 12.78 3.64 -16.39
N GLY A 290 13.60 2.60 -16.18
CA GLY A 290 14.23 1.90 -17.30
C GLY A 290 13.16 1.54 -18.34
N GLY A 291 13.41 1.85 -19.61
CA GLY A 291 12.63 1.66 -20.81
C GLY A 291 11.27 0.97 -20.73
N GLY A 292 10.24 1.67 -20.24
CA GLY A 292 8.87 1.14 -20.16
C GLY A 292 8.20 1.24 -18.77
N GLY A 293 8.80 1.92 -17.79
CA GLY A 293 8.17 2.14 -16.48
C GLY A 293 6.96 3.07 -16.57
N ALA A 294 6.00 2.88 -15.66
CA ALA A 294 4.77 3.67 -15.58
C ALA A 294 5.01 5.17 -15.34
N ALA A 295 6.14 5.51 -14.68
CA ALA A 295 6.52 6.88 -14.39
C ALA A 295 8.05 7.02 -14.26
N ARG A 296 8.53 8.25 -14.49
CA ARG A 296 9.88 8.70 -14.14
C ARG A 296 9.77 9.82 -13.13
N THR A 297 10.57 9.76 -12.07
CA THR A 297 10.58 10.77 -11.02
C THR A 297 11.98 11.30 -10.79
N CYS A 298 12.08 12.58 -10.46
CA CYS A 298 13.30 13.18 -9.95
C CYS A 298 12.96 14.04 -8.74
N GLU A 299 13.78 13.94 -7.72
CA GLU A 299 13.71 14.80 -6.55
C GLU A 299 15.00 15.56 -6.39
N ALA A 300 14.88 16.84 -6.00
CA ALA A 300 16.02 17.69 -5.69
C ALA A 300 15.82 18.40 -4.37
N GLY A 301 16.93 18.66 -3.65
CA GLY A 301 16.87 19.33 -2.36
C GLY A 301 18.26 19.66 -1.80
N GLY A 302 18.29 20.38 -0.69
CA GLY A 302 19.55 20.89 -0.10
C GLY A 302 20.00 20.18 1.16
N THR A 303 19.09 19.73 1.98
CA THR A 303 19.35 19.16 3.32
C THR A 303 18.76 17.78 3.44
N TYR A 304 19.28 16.99 4.37
CA TYR A 304 18.78 15.64 4.64
C TYR A 304 17.49 15.65 5.46
N PRO A 305 16.45 14.86 5.08
CA PRO A 305 16.30 14.18 3.81
C PRO A 305 15.99 15.21 2.70
N PRO A 306 16.68 15.14 1.55
CA PRO A 306 16.35 15.95 0.39
C PRO A 306 14.98 15.54 -0.17
N GLY A 307 14.42 16.31 -1.11
CA GLY A 307 13.08 16.05 -1.66
C GLY A 307 12.18 17.27 -1.52
N ASP A 308 12.79 18.46 -1.66
CA ASP A 308 12.05 19.72 -1.56
C ASP A 308 11.32 20.08 -2.86
N LEU A 309 11.90 19.66 -4.00
CA LEU A 309 11.36 19.82 -5.35
C LEU A 309 11.21 18.44 -5.99
N ARG A 310 10.10 18.21 -6.68
CA ARG A 310 9.83 16.97 -7.43
C ARG A 310 9.44 17.27 -8.85
N LEU A 311 9.99 16.50 -9.78
CA LEU A 311 9.65 16.51 -11.18
C LEU A 311 9.20 15.09 -11.56
N MET A 312 8.05 14.96 -12.22
CA MET A 312 7.48 13.65 -12.58
C MET A 312 6.94 13.66 -14.00
N THR A 313 7.21 12.54 -14.71
CA THR A 313 6.57 12.21 -15.98
C THR A 313 5.86 10.88 -15.81
N VAL A 314 4.54 10.89 -15.88
CA VAL A 314 3.69 9.68 -15.77
C VAL A 314 3.28 9.28 -17.17
N VAL A 315 3.78 8.15 -17.65
CA VAL A 315 3.57 7.68 -19.03
C VAL A 315 2.48 6.59 -19.15
N ASP A 316 2.11 5.95 -18.04
CA ASP A 316 0.94 5.08 -18.03
C ASP A 316 -0.34 5.92 -18.16
N PRO A 317 -1.15 5.72 -19.20
CA PRO A 317 -2.31 6.58 -19.46
C PRO A 317 -3.37 6.54 -18.34
N GLY A 318 -3.55 5.40 -17.70
CA GLY A 318 -4.49 5.24 -16.59
C GLY A 318 -4.06 6.05 -15.36
N LEU A 319 -2.77 6.02 -15.04
CA LEU A 319 -2.19 6.78 -13.94
C LEU A 319 -2.05 8.27 -14.26
N ALA A 320 -1.75 8.62 -15.51
CA ALA A 320 -1.69 10.01 -15.95
C ALA A 320 -3.02 10.75 -15.71
N ARG A 321 -4.14 10.06 -15.86
CA ARG A 321 -5.49 10.62 -15.63
C ARG A 321 -5.77 11.03 -14.19
N ILE A 322 -5.05 10.50 -13.20
CA ILE A 322 -5.16 10.92 -11.80
C ILE A 322 -4.94 12.44 -11.66
N HIS A 323 -4.10 13.00 -12.53
CA HIS A 323 -3.76 14.42 -12.52
C HIS A 323 -4.68 15.32 -13.36
N VAL A 324 -5.67 14.76 -14.07
CA VAL A 324 -6.58 15.53 -14.95
C VAL A 324 -7.32 16.62 -14.18
N ARG A 325 -7.79 16.32 -12.99
CA ARG A 325 -8.48 17.30 -12.14
C ARG A 325 -7.58 18.47 -11.78
N ASP A 326 -6.35 18.17 -11.39
CA ASP A 326 -5.35 19.19 -11.03
C ASP A 326 -4.96 20.03 -12.26
N ALA A 327 -4.77 19.38 -13.41
CA ALA A 327 -4.49 20.04 -14.68
C ALA A 327 -5.65 20.93 -15.18
N THR A 328 -6.86 20.70 -14.66
CA THR A 328 -8.05 21.47 -15.05
C THR A 328 -8.34 22.63 -14.10
N PHE A 329 -8.16 22.41 -12.79
CA PHE A 329 -8.65 23.30 -11.73
C PHE A 329 -7.57 23.78 -10.75
N GLY A 330 -6.35 23.31 -10.89
CA GLY A 330 -5.28 23.51 -9.89
C GLY A 330 -4.57 24.87 -9.92
N GLY A 331 -4.97 25.81 -10.78
CA GLY A 331 -4.31 27.13 -10.89
C GLY A 331 -4.59 27.84 -12.20
N THR A 332 -3.67 28.74 -12.59
CA THR A 332 -3.78 29.47 -13.85
C THR A 332 -3.54 28.53 -15.04
N ARG A 333 -4.39 28.63 -16.07
CA ARG A 333 -4.36 27.71 -17.21
C ARG A 333 -3.09 27.81 -18.04
N LEU A 334 -2.60 26.64 -18.45
CA LEU A 334 -1.51 26.46 -19.41
C LEU A 334 -2.06 26.02 -20.76
N SER A 335 -1.40 26.41 -21.82
CA SER A 335 -1.66 25.93 -23.18
C SER A 335 -0.35 25.62 -23.90
N ALA A 336 -0.38 24.68 -24.84
CA ALA A 336 0.75 24.47 -25.74
C ALA A 336 0.72 25.47 -26.90
N ALA A 337 1.89 25.74 -27.47
CA ALA A 337 2.02 26.42 -28.74
C ALA A 337 1.45 25.54 -29.87
N LYS A 338 1.01 26.15 -30.97
CA LYS A 338 0.52 25.41 -32.13
C LYS A 338 1.61 24.52 -32.73
N GLY A 339 1.23 23.34 -33.22
CA GLY A 339 2.10 22.42 -33.94
C GLY A 339 2.66 21.25 -33.14
N GLY A 340 2.34 21.15 -31.85
CA GLY A 340 2.64 19.98 -31.02
C GLY A 340 1.38 19.20 -30.60
N PRO A 341 1.54 18.13 -29.79
CA PRO A 341 0.44 17.40 -29.20
C PRO A 341 -0.52 18.33 -28.44
N SER A 342 -1.81 18.04 -28.53
CA SER A 342 -2.81 18.76 -27.73
C SER A 342 -2.65 18.41 -26.24
N GLY A 343 -3.08 19.33 -25.40
CA GLY A 343 -3.03 19.11 -23.94
C GLY A 343 -3.56 20.33 -23.20
N PHE A 344 -3.65 20.17 -21.90
CA PHE A 344 -4.12 21.19 -20.98
C PHE A 344 -3.38 21.10 -19.66
N GLY A 345 -3.38 22.15 -18.91
CA GLY A 345 -2.69 22.16 -17.62
C GLY A 345 -2.94 23.43 -16.84
N THR A 346 -2.39 23.44 -15.64
CA THR A 346 -2.43 24.58 -14.73
C THR A 346 -1.07 24.79 -14.09
N ILE A 347 -0.83 26.03 -13.64
CA ILE A 347 0.36 26.43 -12.92
C ILE A 347 0.00 27.39 -11.81
N ASP A 348 0.62 27.20 -10.64
CA ASP A 348 0.62 28.14 -9.52
C ASP A 348 2.05 28.37 -8.97
N VAL A 349 2.17 28.95 -7.79
CA VAL A 349 3.49 29.23 -7.16
C VAL A 349 4.16 28.00 -6.56
N THR A 350 3.41 26.91 -6.39
CA THR A 350 3.87 25.66 -5.75
C THR A 350 3.95 24.49 -6.71
N ARG A 351 3.16 24.51 -7.78
CA ARG A 351 3.01 23.38 -8.68
C ARG A 351 2.67 23.80 -10.11
N GLY A 352 3.15 23.00 -11.07
CA GLY A 352 2.72 23.04 -12.46
C GLY A 352 2.41 21.64 -12.95
N VAL A 353 1.24 21.44 -13.53
CA VAL A 353 0.78 20.15 -14.10
C VAL A 353 0.35 20.37 -15.55
N TYR A 354 0.81 19.50 -16.44
CA TYR A 354 0.41 19.50 -17.83
C TYR A 354 0.11 18.07 -18.29
N VAL A 355 -1.10 17.83 -18.81
CA VAL A 355 -1.51 16.57 -19.41
C VAL A 355 -1.49 16.73 -20.91
N ALA A 356 -0.67 15.93 -21.59
CA ALA A 356 -0.54 15.90 -23.04
C ALA A 356 -1.20 14.65 -23.61
N GLN A 357 -1.81 14.78 -24.78
CA GLN A 357 -2.36 13.68 -25.57
C GLN A 357 -1.29 13.19 -26.55
N CYS A 358 -0.49 12.21 -26.11
CA CYS A 358 0.54 11.58 -26.93
C CYS A 358 -0.04 10.44 -27.76
N GLN A 359 0.74 9.89 -28.71
CA GLN A 359 0.29 8.74 -29.51
C GLN A 359 0.03 7.49 -28.65
N THR A 360 0.75 7.37 -27.53
CA THR A 360 0.62 6.26 -26.57
C THR A 360 -0.50 6.46 -25.55
N GLY A 361 -1.22 7.57 -25.60
CA GLY A 361 -2.27 7.97 -24.65
C GLY A 361 -1.91 9.23 -23.87
N ASP A 362 -2.67 9.49 -22.81
CA ASP A 362 -2.45 10.64 -21.94
C ASP A 362 -1.13 10.47 -21.15
N VAL A 363 -0.32 11.53 -21.13
CA VAL A 363 0.92 11.62 -20.35
C VAL A 363 0.86 12.85 -19.46
N THR A 364 1.21 12.71 -18.19
CA THR A 364 1.27 13.84 -17.26
C THR A 364 2.71 14.24 -16.98
N PHE A 365 2.96 15.54 -17.07
CA PHE A 365 4.19 16.20 -16.62
C PHE A 365 3.85 17.06 -15.40
N LEU A 366 4.64 16.92 -14.35
CA LEU A 366 4.44 17.65 -13.09
C LEU A 366 5.76 18.15 -12.53
N VAL A 367 5.74 19.39 -12.07
CA VAL A 367 6.82 20.00 -11.28
C VAL A 367 6.18 20.59 -10.03
N GLU A 368 6.62 20.16 -8.85
CA GLU A 368 6.03 20.63 -7.60
C GLU A 368 7.06 20.89 -6.51
N LYS A 369 6.77 21.85 -5.65
CA LYS A 369 7.47 22.05 -4.39
C LYS A 369 6.80 21.17 -3.32
N VAL A 370 7.49 20.12 -2.89
CA VAL A 370 7.01 19.21 -1.84
C VAL A 370 7.13 19.87 -0.48
N LYS A 371 8.20 20.65 -0.30
CA LYS A 371 8.46 21.44 0.90
C LYS A 371 8.74 22.89 0.52
N SER A 372 8.83 23.73 1.52
CA SER A 372 9.18 25.16 1.32
C SER A 372 10.61 25.30 0.78
N VAL A 373 10.74 25.45 -0.51
CA VAL A 373 12.03 25.81 -1.15
C VAL A 373 12.17 27.33 -1.11
N SER A 374 13.05 27.80 -0.26
CA SER A 374 13.31 29.24 -0.13
C SER A 374 14.37 29.70 -1.13
N SER A 375 14.12 30.82 -1.80
CA SER A 375 15.15 31.52 -2.56
C SER A 375 16.11 32.26 -1.62
N GLU A 376 17.34 32.40 -2.05
CA GLU A 376 18.29 33.25 -1.32
C GLU A 376 17.72 34.66 -1.17
N LYS A 377 17.70 35.19 0.04
CA LYS A 377 17.14 36.50 0.41
C LYS A 377 15.63 36.68 0.10
N GLY A 378 14.88 35.61 -0.14
CA GLY A 378 13.43 35.69 -0.41
C GLY A 378 13.05 36.38 -1.73
N LYS A 379 14.01 36.63 -2.62
CA LYS A 379 13.85 37.37 -3.89
C LYS A 379 14.29 36.49 -5.06
N GLY A 380 13.56 35.42 -5.37
CA GLY A 380 13.80 34.61 -6.56
C GLY A 380 12.63 34.64 -7.53
N PRO A 381 12.85 34.30 -8.81
CA PRO A 381 11.77 34.07 -9.75
C PRO A 381 10.90 32.90 -9.24
N ASN A 382 9.68 32.80 -9.74
CA ASN A 382 8.87 31.61 -9.45
C ASN A 382 9.58 30.37 -10.02
N LEU A 383 9.94 29.43 -9.12
CA LEU A 383 10.72 28.24 -9.45
C LEU A 383 9.98 27.31 -10.42
N ILE A 384 8.67 27.09 -10.19
CA ILE A 384 7.87 26.24 -11.05
C ILE A 384 7.77 26.82 -12.46
N ARG A 385 7.53 28.13 -12.56
CA ARG A 385 7.50 28.86 -13.83
C ARG A 385 8.81 28.78 -14.60
N ALA A 386 9.93 28.77 -13.91
CA ALA A 386 11.24 28.66 -14.51
C ALA A 386 11.56 27.26 -15.04
N LEU A 387 11.12 26.23 -14.36
CA LEU A 387 11.48 24.84 -14.67
C LEU A 387 10.49 24.13 -15.60
N LEU A 388 9.17 24.31 -15.40
CA LEU A 388 8.13 23.53 -16.06
C LEU A 388 8.23 23.51 -17.59
N PRO A 389 8.41 24.64 -18.30
CA PRO A 389 8.41 24.62 -19.78
C PRO A 389 9.54 23.75 -20.34
N LYS A 390 10.74 23.90 -19.82
CA LYS A 390 11.91 23.15 -20.29
C LYS A 390 11.81 21.68 -19.90
N TYR A 391 11.29 21.39 -18.70
CA TYR A 391 11.04 20.03 -18.27
C TYR A 391 10.06 19.31 -19.20
N VAL A 392 8.91 19.93 -19.49
CA VAL A 392 7.90 19.36 -20.40
C VAL A 392 8.46 19.15 -21.81
N GLU A 393 9.18 20.14 -22.35
CA GLU A 393 9.79 20.03 -23.69
C GLU A 393 10.75 18.83 -23.75
N ALA A 394 11.70 18.73 -22.81
CA ALA A 394 12.70 17.69 -22.80
C ALA A 394 12.12 16.29 -22.55
N GLU A 395 11.22 16.17 -21.60
CA GLU A 395 10.59 14.88 -21.28
C GLU A 395 9.64 14.40 -22.40
N ALA A 396 8.89 15.30 -23.01
CA ALA A 396 8.04 14.96 -24.16
C ALA A 396 8.87 14.44 -25.36
N GLU A 397 10.03 15.05 -25.62
CA GLU A 397 10.96 14.58 -26.63
C GLU A 397 11.54 13.19 -26.25
N ARG A 398 11.99 13.02 -25.01
CA ARG A 398 12.55 11.76 -24.51
C ARG A 398 11.59 10.56 -24.66
N ILE A 399 10.30 10.77 -24.40
CA ILE A 399 9.27 9.70 -24.49
C ILE A 399 8.63 9.59 -25.88
N GLY A 400 9.09 10.38 -26.86
CA GLY A 400 8.55 10.35 -28.22
C GLY A 400 7.15 10.95 -28.37
N CYS A 401 6.69 11.76 -27.41
CA CYS A 401 5.41 12.49 -27.51
C CYS A 401 5.44 13.62 -28.56
N GLY A 402 6.63 14.05 -28.97
CA GLY A 402 6.86 15.17 -29.87
C GLY A 402 7.10 16.50 -29.14
N PRO A 403 7.37 17.58 -29.87
CA PRO A 403 7.75 18.85 -29.24
C PRO A 403 6.53 19.51 -28.58
N ILE A 404 6.62 19.72 -27.26
CA ILE A 404 5.62 20.45 -26.49
C ILE A 404 6.25 21.75 -25.98
N ARG A 405 5.75 22.89 -26.46
CA ARG A 405 6.19 24.21 -25.99
C ARG A 405 5.04 24.88 -25.25
N LEU A 406 5.19 25.06 -23.96
CA LEU A 406 4.18 25.68 -23.12
C LEU A 406 4.17 27.20 -23.27
N LYS A 407 2.97 27.77 -23.35
CA LYS A 407 2.72 29.18 -23.17
C LYS A 407 2.39 29.45 -21.71
N LEU A 408 3.23 30.22 -21.07
CA LEU A 408 3.02 30.60 -19.68
C LEU A 408 2.11 31.84 -19.59
N PRO A 409 1.20 31.90 -18.61
CA PRO A 409 0.42 33.11 -18.36
C PRO A 409 1.33 34.26 -17.92
N GLU A 410 0.92 35.51 -18.16
CA GLU A 410 1.70 36.68 -17.76
C GLU A 410 1.77 36.81 -16.24
N VAL A 411 0.69 36.51 -15.56
CA VAL A 411 0.56 36.59 -14.11
C VAL A 411 0.14 35.21 -13.57
N LEU A 412 0.65 34.81 -12.43
CA LEU A 412 0.16 33.67 -11.65
C LEU A 412 -0.76 34.17 -10.55
N GLU A 413 -1.98 33.70 -10.56
CA GLU A 413 -2.95 33.93 -9.49
C GLU A 413 -2.72 33.01 -8.28
#